data_b75d123a13e97817615553e51e0ae50c
#
_entry.id   b75d123a13e97817615553e51e0ae50c
#
_cell.length_a   1.000
_cell.length_b   1.000
_cell.length_c   1.000
_cell.angle_alpha   90.00
_cell.angle_beta   90.00
_cell.angle_gamma   90.00
#
_symmetry.space_group_name_H-M   'P 1'
#
loop_
_entity.id
_entity.type
_entity.pdbx_description
1 polymer ?
#
loop_
_entity_poly.entity_id
_entity_poly.type
_entity_poly.pdbx_seq_one_letter_code
_entity_poly.pdbx_strand_id
1 'polypeptide(L)'
;MKILLLPLDERPCNAAFPGRLFPADKVQILLPRKLGHKKKPADFSVLSDFLFEKAKDADALLLSLDMLLYGGLIPSRLHHLKTETLFSRLHLIRELKEKYPSLPIYAFATVMRCPAYSSDDEEPDYYESFGSAIHARGVLMHRALAGLTTSSEAEGPVPSPAGLLPAASNSPSPAGLLPAASGEGEISAPFSSAEPVSASSLCDVDTQDFEACLEDYLARRALNKQLSLQALELVKEGILESIVFPQDDSMRFGFPAMDQEEIRRRILTLGLTERAMMYPGSDEIALTLLCRILLNHHGLLPKVYVKYLTDGARSLIPLYEGLPLSATTSYQLHAAGCVTADTCAEADIVLLETAPSGSMEEAWSQPSRSPSYFAERNFPEMLSFIQRMRGAGKVVTVADNAYANGGDLDLIRILDADHLLMDLQGYAGWNTNANTMGCAIAMGVCAFLYGEQGLFPDPASETQRRNFLISRYLEDACYQADVRQYVTEKIRPLGFDYFFTGEEEGEVRDLILAELQIRIKTELSSLADRIQIRRLTLPWKRMFEIDLEALLS
;
A
#
# COMPACT_ATOMS: atom_id res chain seq x y z
N MET A 1 23.24 -9.52 -8.55
CA MET A 1 22.02 -9.78 -9.33
C MET A 1 21.50 -8.51 -9.95
N LYS A 2 21.01 -8.55 -11.20
CA LYS A 2 20.49 -7.38 -11.91
C LYS A 2 19.02 -7.63 -12.27
N ILE A 3 18.12 -6.79 -11.78
CA ILE A 3 16.67 -6.92 -11.95
C ILE A 3 16.16 -5.69 -12.71
N LEU A 4 15.39 -5.91 -13.78
CA LEU A 4 14.65 -4.84 -14.44
C LEU A 4 13.28 -4.71 -13.78
N LEU A 5 12.92 -3.50 -13.40
CA LEU A 5 11.65 -3.18 -12.77
C LEU A 5 10.86 -2.18 -13.63
N LEU A 6 9.67 -2.55 -14.06
CA LEU A 6 8.62 -1.59 -14.39
C LEU A 6 7.73 -1.42 -13.15
N PRO A 7 7.82 -0.30 -12.42
CA PRO A 7 7.03 -0.08 -11.21
C PRO A 7 5.57 0.19 -11.55
N LEU A 8 4.69 0.19 -10.55
CA LEU A 8 3.27 0.52 -10.73
C LEU A 8 3.09 1.95 -11.24
N ASP A 9 3.83 2.88 -10.64
CA ASP A 9 3.94 4.29 -11.01
C ASP A 9 5.26 4.88 -10.50
N GLU A 10 5.43 6.21 -10.62
CA GLU A 10 6.66 6.90 -10.23
C GLU A 10 6.75 7.24 -8.74
N ARG A 11 5.71 7.00 -7.93
CA ARG A 11 5.74 7.28 -6.49
C ARG A 11 6.88 6.52 -5.79
N PRO A 12 7.43 7.08 -4.71
CA PRO A 12 8.56 6.49 -3.99
C PRO A 12 8.35 5.04 -3.55
N CYS A 13 7.15 4.71 -3.07
CA CYS A 13 6.80 3.35 -2.65
C CYS A 13 6.97 2.33 -3.80
N ASN A 14 6.66 2.70 -5.02
CA ASN A 14 6.76 1.86 -6.21
C ASN A 14 8.12 1.91 -6.90
N ALA A 15 8.69 3.11 -7.07
CA ALA A 15 9.90 3.29 -7.87
C ALA A 15 11.19 3.34 -7.03
N ALA A 16 11.17 3.90 -5.81
CA ALA A 16 12.37 4.15 -5.03
C ALA A 16 12.62 3.13 -3.90
N PHE A 17 11.58 2.68 -3.19
CA PHE A 17 11.73 1.76 -2.05
C PHE A 17 12.52 0.50 -2.39
N PRO A 18 12.31 -0.17 -3.55
CA PRO A 18 13.12 -1.32 -3.92
C PRO A 18 14.63 -1.04 -3.88
N GLY A 19 15.07 0.06 -4.48
CA GLY A 19 16.48 0.46 -4.51
C GLY A 19 17.00 1.01 -3.17
N ARG A 20 16.12 1.52 -2.29
CA ARG A 20 16.48 1.99 -0.95
C ARG A 20 16.58 0.86 0.07
N LEU A 21 15.80 -0.20 -0.10
CA LEU A 21 15.81 -1.35 0.80
C LEU A 21 16.91 -2.34 0.45
N PHE A 22 17.00 -2.77 -0.81
CA PHE A 22 17.96 -3.79 -1.24
C PHE A 22 19.31 -3.17 -1.63
N PRO A 23 20.44 -3.75 -1.17
CA PRO A 23 21.76 -3.16 -1.37
C PRO A 23 22.17 -3.18 -2.84
N ALA A 24 22.57 -2.02 -3.37
CA ALA A 24 22.85 -1.83 -4.79
C ALA A 24 24.05 -2.63 -5.31
N ASP A 25 25.00 -2.99 -4.46
CA ASP A 25 26.15 -3.85 -4.78
C ASP A 25 25.76 -5.33 -4.91
N LYS A 26 24.68 -5.77 -4.24
CA LYS A 26 24.15 -7.14 -4.31
C LYS A 26 23.00 -7.25 -5.31
N VAL A 27 22.11 -6.25 -5.32
CA VAL A 27 20.87 -6.25 -6.10
C VAL A 27 20.76 -4.92 -6.86
N GLN A 28 21.18 -4.93 -8.11
CA GLN A 28 21.04 -3.78 -8.98
C GLN A 28 19.63 -3.74 -9.58
N ILE A 29 18.80 -2.81 -9.13
CA ILE A 29 17.45 -2.59 -9.64
C ILE A 29 17.50 -1.49 -10.69
N LEU A 30 17.11 -1.79 -11.90
CA LEU A 30 17.11 -0.88 -13.03
C LEU A 30 15.67 -0.51 -13.40
N LEU A 31 15.43 0.80 -13.52
CA LEU A 31 14.15 1.37 -13.94
C LEU A 31 14.31 2.15 -15.25
N PRO A 32 13.23 2.36 -16.02
CA PRO A 32 13.22 3.32 -17.12
C PRO A 32 13.56 4.72 -16.62
N ARG A 33 14.27 5.50 -17.45
CA ARG A 33 14.67 6.86 -17.09
C ARG A 33 13.52 7.84 -16.94
N LYS A 34 12.40 7.56 -17.61
CA LYS A 34 11.18 8.38 -17.59
C LYS A 34 10.00 7.46 -17.38
N LEU A 35 9.36 7.64 -16.27
CA LEU A 35 8.03 7.12 -15.95
C LEU A 35 6.99 8.21 -16.28
N GLY A 36 5.73 7.88 -16.21
CA GLY A 36 4.64 8.87 -16.27
C GLY A 36 4.67 9.83 -15.08
N HIS A 37 3.61 10.61 -14.95
CA HIS A 37 3.42 11.43 -13.76
C HIS A 37 1.93 11.58 -13.48
N LYS A 38 1.44 10.96 -12.40
CA LYS A 38 0.03 10.94 -12.02
C LYS A 38 -0.88 10.55 -13.20
N LYS A 39 -1.74 11.45 -13.69
CA LYS A 39 -2.63 11.21 -14.85
C LYS A 39 -1.90 11.11 -16.19
N LYS A 40 -0.64 11.55 -16.27
CA LYS A 40 0.13 11.53 -17.52
C LYS A 40 0.86 10.20 -17.71
N PRO A 41 0.53 9.41 -18.74
CA PRO A 41 1.13 8.10 -18.95
C PRO A 41 2.61 8.16 -19.32
N ALA A 42 3.35 7.11 -18.97
CA ALA A 42 4.68 6.85 -19.52
C ALA A 42 4.58 6.57 -21.04
N ASP A 43 5.64 6.94 -21.77
CA ASP A 43 5.74 6.64 -23.19
C ASP A 43 6.09 5.15 -23.38
N PHE A 44 5.22 4.43 -24.08
CA PHE A 44 5.40 3.00 -24.34
C PHE A 44 6.70 2.69 -25.10
N SER A 45 7.12 3.56 -26.04
CA SER A 45 8.36 3.33 -26.78
C SER A 45 9.59 3.36 -25.85
N VAL A 46 9.60 4.28 -24.89
CA VAL A 46 10.67 4.36 -23.87
C VAL A 46 10.70 3.12 -22.98
N LEU A 47 9.53 2.60 -22.60
CA LEU A 47 9.44 1.37 -21.80
C LEU A 47 9.89 0.14 -22.59
N SER A 48 9.45 0.01 -23.85
CA SER A 48 9.81 -1.08 -24.74
C SER A 48 11.32 -1.09 -25.02
N ASP A 49 11.88 0.06 -25.41
CA ASP A 49 13.32 0.19 -25.69
C ASP A 49 14.15 -0.16 -24.46
N PHE A 50 13.77 0.32 -23.29
CA PHE A 50 14.42 -0.04 -22.02
C PHE A 50 14.45 -1.55 -21.78
N LEU A 51 13.30 -2.22 -21.95
CA LEU A 51 13.18 -3.65 -21.74
C LEU A 51 14.07 -4.43 -22.71
N PHE A 52 13.99 -4.15 -24.02
CA PHE A 52 14.81 -4.87 -25.02
C PHE A 52 16.30 -4.57 -24.93
N GLU A 53 16.69 -3.35 -24.56
CA GLU A 53 18.09 -2.98 -24.39
C GLU A 53 18.74 -3.66 -23.18
N LYS A 54 18.00 -3.71 -22.05
CA LYS A 54 18.57 -4.17 -20.77
C LYS A 54 18.33 -5.65 -20.48
N ALA A 55 17.33 -6.29 -21.08
CA ALA A 55 16.96 -7.69 -20.80
C ALA A 55 18.10 -8.69 -21.05
N LYS A 56 19.00 -8.43 -22.01
CA LYS A 56 20.14 -9.30 -22.33
C LYS A 56 21.10 -9.52 -21.14
N ASP A 57 21.21 -8.53 -20.26
CA ASP A 57 22.13 -8.53 -19.13
C ASP A 57 21.38 -8.64 -17.76
N ALA A 58 20.09 -8.92 -17.79
CA ALA A 58 19.26 -9.03 -16.61
C ALA A 58 19.14 -10.47 -16.12
N ASP A 59 19.08 -10.63 -14.81
CA ASP A 59 18.83 -11.93 -14.16
C ASP A 59 17.34 -12.20 -13.95
N ALA A 60 16.50 -11.14 -13.91
CA ALA A 60 15.05 -11.23 -13.83
C ALA A 60 14.35 -9.95 -14.31
N LEU A 61 13.09 -10.11 -14.75
CA LEU A 61 12.14 -9.02 -15.00
C LEU A 61 11.03 -9.04 -13.97
N LEU A 62 10.67 -7.85 -13.46
CA LEU A 62 9.47 -7.61 -12.64
C LEU A 62 8.64 -6.49 -13.30
N LEU A 63 7.45 -6.83 -13.74
CA LEU A 63 6.63 -5.97 -14.59
C LEU A 63 5.29 -5.62 -13.91
N SER A 64 5.04 -4.33 -13.67
CA SER A 64 3.67 -3.85 -13.58
C SER A 64 3.04 -3.88 -14.97
N LEU A 65 1.96 -4.63 -15.14
CA LEU A 65 1.19 -4.58 -16.37
C LEU A 65 0.47 -3.25 -16.54
N ASP A 66 0.13 -2.56 -15.44
CA ASP A 66 -0.43 -1.21 -15.50
C ASP A 66 0.55 -0.23 -16.15
N MET A 67 1.83 -0.28 -15.76
CA MET A 67 2.88 0.53 -16.38
C MET A 67 3.10 0.12 -17.84
N LEU A 68 3.23 -1.16 -18.14
CA LEU A 68 3.51 -1.64 -19.48
C LEU A 68 2.38 -1.31 -20.46
N LEU A 69 1.13 -1.58 -20.06
CA LEU A 69 -0.02 -1.47 -20.96
C LEU A 69 -0.54 -0.04 -21.09
N TYR A 70 -0.61 0.68 -19.98
CA TYR A 70 -1.28 1.99 -19.90
C TYR A 70 -0.33 3.14 -19.60
N GLY A 71 0.86 2.87 -19.09
CA GLY A 71 1.84 3.87 -18.67
C GLY A 71 1.72 4.30 -17.20
N GLY A 72 1.10 3.49 -16.34
CA GLY A 72 1.00 3.67 -14.89
C GLY A 72 -0.37 3.37 -14.30
N LEU A 73 -0.48 3.43 -12.97
CA LEU A 73 -1.71 3.12 -12.22
C LEU A 73 -2.87 4.02 -12.63
N ILE A 74 -2.71 5.34 -12.51
CA ILE A 74 -3.79 6.29 -12.86
C ILE A 74 -4.15 6.21 -14.35
N PRO A 75 -3.19 6.20 -15.29
CA PRO A 75 -3.49 5.98 -16.70
C PRO A 75 -4.30 4.71 -16.99
N SER A 76 -4.16 3.64 -16.21
CA SER A 76 -4.96 2.41 -16.37
C SER A 76 -6.46 2.64 -16.15
N ARG A 77 -6.83 3.67 -15.39
CA ARG A 77 -8.20 4.07 -15.09
C ARG A 77 -8.76 5.10 -16.08
N LEU A 78 -7.88 5.75 -16.88
CA LEU A 78 -8.23 6.91 -17.72
C LEU A 78 -8.13 6.66 -19.22
N HIS A 79 -7.46 5.58 -19.66
CA HIS A 79 -7.11 5.39 -21.07
C HIS A 79 -8.33 5.21 -21.98
N HIS A 80 -8.14 5.64 -23.23
CA HIS A 80 -9.02 5.34 -24.38
C HIS A 80 -8.26 4.59 -25.49
N LEU A 81 -7.29 3.74 -25.08
CA LEU A 81 -6.49 2.95 -26.01
C LEU A 81 -7.34 1.86 -26.66
N LYS A 82 -7.07 1.61 -27.94
CA LYS A 82 -7.74 0.55 -28.69
C LYS A 82 -7.30 -0.83 -28.22
N THR A 83 -8.20 -1.79 -28.32
CA THR A 83 -7.97 -3.19 -27.95
C THR A 83 -6.72 -3.74 -28.63
N GLU A 84 -6.54 -3.52 -29.94
CA GLU A 84 -5.39 -4.01 -30.71
C GLU A 84 -4.08 -3.46 -30.18
N THR A 85 -4.05 -2.17 -29.78
CA THR A 85 -2.86 -1.54 -29.19
C THR A 85 -2.47 -2.20 -27.89
N LEU A 86 -3.44 -2.45 -27.01
CA LEU A 86 -3.18 -3.06 -25.70
C LEU A 86 -2.74 -4.53 -25.83
N PHE A 87 -3.34 -5.29 -26.71
CA PHE A 87 -2.90 -6.67 -26.99
C PHE A 87 -1.52 -6.71 -27.62
N SER A 88 -1.17 -5.76 -28.50
CA SER A 88 0.20 -5.64 -29.03
C SER A 88 1.21 -5.35 -27.93
N ARG A 89 0.87 -4.45 -26.98
CA ARG A 89 1.74 -4.17 -25.82
C ARG A 89 1.90 -5.41 -24.91
N LEU A 90 0.84 -6.17 -24.67
CA LEU A 90 0.92 -7.41 -23.91
C LEU A 90 1.75 -8.48 -24.63
N HIS A 91 1.70 -8.52 -25.97
CA HIS A 91 2.48 -9.45 -26.79
C HIS A 91 3.98 -9.25 -26.66
N LEU A 92 4.44 -8.04 -26.34
CA LEU A 92 5.85 -7.73 -26.09
C LEU A 92 6.48 -8.66 -25.03
N ILE A 93 5.71 -9.14 -24.06
CA ILE A 93 6.20 -10.10 -23.05
C ILE A 93 6.58 -11.43 -23.72
N ARG A 94 5.82 -11.89 -24.73
CA ARG A 94 6.16 -13.09 -25.52
C ARG A 94 7.44 -12.88 -26.32
N GLU A 95 7.56 -11.75 -26.99
CA GLU A 95 8.75 -11.40 -27.77
C GLU A 95 10.02 -11.35 -26.90
N LEU A 96 9.90 -10.79 -25.67
CA LEU A 96 11.00 -10.80 -24.70
C LEU A 96 11.37 -12.23 -24.29
N LYS A 97 10.39 -13.08 -23.98
CA LYS A 97 10.65 -14.49 -23.59
C LYS A 97 11.20 -15.33 -24.74
N GLU A 98 10.74 -15.11 -25.96
CA GLU A 98 11.28 -15.76 -27.16
C GLU A 98 12.73 -15.36 -27.41
N LYS A 99 13.05 -14.06 -27.25
CA LYS A 99 14.41 -13.54 -27.44
C LYS A 99 15.36 -13.93 -26.30
N TYR A 100 14.84 -14.06 -25.07
CA TYR A 100 15.59 -14.38 -23.85
C TYR A 100 14.90 -15.52 -23.08
N PRO A 101 14.96 -16.77 -23.57
CA PRO A 101 14.17 -17.89 -23.02
C PRO A 101 14.47 -18.22 -21.55
N SER A 102 15.71 -18.01 -21.11
CA SER A 102 16.13 -18.26 -19.71
C SER A 102 15.76 -17.15 -18.73
N LEU A 103 15.32 -15.99 -19.21
CA LEU A 103 15.00 -14.84 -18.35
C LEU A 103 13.67 -15.09 -17.61
N PRO A 104 13.66 -15.18 -16.27
CA PRO A 104 12.41 -15.29 -15.51
C PRO A 104 11.69 -13.94 -15.51
N ILE A 105 10.37 -13.99 -15.79
CA ILE A 105 9.51 -12.81 -15.86
C ILE A 105 8.41 -12.93 -14.82
N TYR A 106 8.34 -11.98 -13.89
CA TYR A 106 7.31 -11.87 -12.87
C TYR A 106 6.44 -10.66 -13.19
N ALA A 107 5.16 -10.74 -12.89
CA ALA A 107 4.24 -9.64 -13.19
C ALA A 107 3.24 -9.39 -12.06
N PHE A 108 2.64 -8.22 -12.08
CA PHE A 108 1.44 -7.89 -11.33
C PHE A 108 0.55 -6.94 -12.15
N ALA A 109 -0.76 -7.01 -11.90
CA ALA A 109 -1.77 -6.21 -12.59
C ALA A 109 -2.88 -5.83 -11.61
N THR A 110 -3.14 -4.54 -11.43
CA THR A 110 -4.20 -4.09 -10.53
C THR A 110 -5.58 -4.39 -11.13
N VAL A 111 -6.52 -4.78 -10.27
CA VAL A 111 -7.93 -4.78 -10.66
C VAL A 111 -8.48 -3.38 -10.44
N MET A 112 -9.03 -2.77 -11.49
CA MET A 112 -9.50 -1.40 -11.46
C MET A 112 -10.48 -1.18 -10.30
N ARG A 113 -10.21 -0.22 -9.40
CA ARG A 113 -11.05 0.13 -8.25
C ARG A 113 -12.33 0.85 -8.68
N CYS A 114 -13.25 1.03 -7.74
CA CYS A 114 -14.48 1.80 -7.91
C CYS A 114 -14.80 2.50 -6.58
N PRO A 115 -14.12 3.61 -6.26
CA PRO A 115 -14.26 4.26 -4.96
C PRO A 115 -15.66 4.83 -4.74
N ALA A 116 -16.11 4.82 -3.47
CA ALA A 116 -17.44 5.29 -3.08
C ALA A 116 -17.59 6.82 -3.07
N TYR A 117 -16.47 7.54 -3.12
CA TYR A 117 -16.46 9.00 -3.15
C TYR A 117 -16.50 9.56 -4.58
N SER A 118 -16.88 10.83 -4.70
CA SER A 118 -16.85 11.59 -5.94
C SER A 118 -15.63 12.51 -5.94
N SER A 119 -14.62 12.19 -6.76
CA SER A 119 -13.44 13.00 -7.00
C SER A 119 -12.75 12.52 -8.26
N ASP A 120 -12.29 13.43 -9.09
CA ASP A 120 -11.53 13.13 -10.30
C ASP A 120 -10.01 13.06 -10.07
N ASP A 121 -9.51 13.27 -8.85
CA ASP A 121 -8.06 13.39 -8.59
C ASP A 121 -7.24 12.20 -9.15
N GLU A 122 -7.77 10.99 -9.00
CA GLU A 122 -7.17 9.76 -9.54
C GLU A 122 -8.11 8.98 -10.47
N GLU A 123 -9.24 9.55 -10.84
CA GLU A 123 -10.29 8.91 -11.64
C GLU A 123 -10.61 9.75 -12.89
N PRO A 124 -11.48 9.28 -13.81
CA PRO A 124 -11.94 10.09 -14.93
C PRO A 124 -12.63 11.39 -14.47
N ASP A 125 -12.55 12.46 -15.28
CA ASP A 125 -13.07 13.77 -14.91
C ASP A 125 -14.56 13.74 -14.52
N TYR A 126 -15.39 12.89 -15.15
CA TYR A 126 -16.79 12.71 -14.79
C TYR A 126 -17.01 12.06 -13.43
N TYR A 127 -15.96 11.49 -12.83
CA TYR A 127 -16.05 10.86 -11.50
C TYR A 127 -16.27 11.88 -10.38
N GLU A 128 -15.89 13.14 -10.60
CA GLU A 128 -16.22 14.25 -9.69
C GLU A 128 -17.74 14.41 -9.51
N SER A 129 -18.50 14.23 -10.59
CA SER A 129 -19.97 14.36 -10.56
C SER A 129 -20.69 13.05 -10.27
N PHE A 130 -20.18 11.92 -10.78
CA PHE A 130 -20.91 10.65 -10.83
C PHE A 130 -20.25 9.50 -10.06
N GLY A 131 -19.10 9.70 -9.40
CA GLY A 131 -18.32 8.63 -8.77
C GLY A 131 -19.13 7.79 -7.78
N SER A 132 -19.78 8.44 -6.82
CA SER A 132 -20.63 7.75 -5.82
C SER A 132 -21.82 7.02 -6.46
N ALA A 133 -22.41 7.56 -7.51
CA ALA A 133 -23.51 6.93 -8.24
C ALA A 133 -23.05 5.70 -9.05
N ILE A 134 -21.87 5.77 -9.69
CA ILE A 134 -21.24 4.63 -10.38
C ILE A 134 -20.95 3.51 -9.37
N HIS A 135 -20.37 3.85 -8.22
CA HIS A 135 -20.11 2.89 -7.16
C HIS A 135 -21.42 2.22 -6.68
N ALA A 136 -22.43 3.02 -6.32
CA ALA A 136 -23.73 2.50 -5.86
C ALA A 136 -24.39 1.58 -6.90
N ARG A 137 -24.31 1.94 -8.18
CA ARG A 137 -24.81 1.10 -9.29
C ARG A 137 -24.12 -0.26 -9.30
N GLY A 138 -22.78 -0.30 -9.12
CA GLY A 138 -22.00 -1.54 -9.05
C GLY A 138 -22.40 -2.42 -7.89
N VAL A 139 -22.57 -1.86 -6.70
CA VAL A 139 -23.02 -2.59 -5.50
C VAL A 139 -24.41 -3.18 -5.71
N LEU A 140 -25.37 -2.40 -6.22
CA LEU A 140 -26.73 -2.87 -6.49
C LEU A 140 -26.76 -4.00 -7.52
N MET A 141 -26.01 -3.86 -8.62
CA MET A 141 -25.91 -4.91 -9.64
C MET A 141 -25.32 -6.20 -9.08
N HIS A 142 -24.23 -6.11 -8.32
CA HIS A 142 -23.59 -7.30 -7.75
C HIS A 142 -24.50 -8.00 -6.72
N ARG A 143 -25.17 -7.25 -5.85
CA ARG A 143 -26.15 -7.81 -4.89
C ARG A 143 -27.31 -8.51 -5.61
N ALA A 144 -27.84 -7.92 -6.67
CA ALA A 144 -28.90 -8.52 -7.47
C ALA A 144 -28.46 -9.83 -8.13
N LEU A 145 -27.24 -9.89 -8.67
CA LEU A 145 -26.67 -11.12 -9.24
C LEU A 145 -26.45 -12.21 -8.17
N ALA A 146 -26.12 -11.83 -6.95
CA ALA A 146 -25.98 -12.74 -5.81
C ALA A 146 -27.33 -13.19 -5.19
N GLY A 147 -28.47 -12.72 -5.71
CA GLY A 147 -29.80 -13.03 -5.17
C GLY A 147 -30.11 -12.36 -3.84
N LEU A 148 -29.37 -11.32 -3.45
CA LEU A 148 -29.55 -10.56 -2.22
C LEU A 148 -30.52 -9.40 -2.48
N THR A 149 -31.67 -9.42 -1.82
CA THR A 149 -32.63 -8.30 -1.89
C THR A 149 -32.19 -7.13 -1.00
N THR A 150 -32.60 -5.92 -1.34
CA THR A 150 -32.17 -4.64 -0.73
C THR A 150 -32.53 -4.44 0.75
N SER A 151 -33.11 -5.44 1.44
CA SER A 151 -33.71 -5.29 2.78
C SER A 151 -32.98 -5.96 3.94
N SER A 152 -31.81 -6.59 3.73
CA SER A 152 -31.09 -7.21 4.85
C SER A 152 -29.63 -6.76 4.91
N GLU A 153 -29.29 -6.15 6.03
CA GLU A 153 -27.97 -5.71 6.48
C GLU A 153 -27.45 -4.43 5.83
N ALA A 154 -27.74 -3.30 6.47
CA ALA A 154 -26.97 -2.08 6.32
C ALA A 154 -25.56 -2.34 6.89
N GLU A 155 -24.60 -2.57 6.02
CA GLU A 155 -23.18 -2.46 6.40
C GLU A 155 -22.95 -1.00 6.81
N GLY A 156 -22.28 -0.78 7.95
CA GLY A 156 -21.92 0.56 8.42
C GLY A 156 -21.16 1.37 7.37
N PRO A 157 -21.05 2.69 7.52
CA PRO A 157 -20.39 3.55 6.54
C PRO A 157 -18.96 3.07 6.31
N VAL A 158 -18.65 2.76 5.04
CA VAL A 158 -17.31 2.38 4.63
C VAL A 158 -16.47 3.63 4.53
N PRO A 159 -15.39 3.76 5.31
CA PRO A 159 -14.50 4.91 5.19
C PRO A 159 -13.82 4.94 3.82
N SER A 160 -13.55 6.14 3.29
CA SER A 160 -12.80 6.31 2.03
C SER A 160 -11.30 6.03 2.24
N PRO A 161 -10.62 5.32 1.33
CA PRO A 161 -9.18 5.06 1.43
C PRO A 161 -8.28 6.31 1.32
N ALA A 162 -8.77 7.39 0.77
CA ALA A 162 -8.10 8.68 0.84
C ALA A 162 -8.37 9.27 2.22
N GLY A 163 -7.46 9.09 3.19
CA GLY A 163 -7.56 9.56 4.58
C GLY A 163 -8.15 10.95 4.75
N LEU A 164 -9.46 11.04 4.55
CA LEU A 164 -10.23 12.28 4.61
C LEU A 164 -10.54 12.56 6.07
N LEU A 165 -10.25 13.77 6.46
CA LEU A 165 -10.46 14.35 7.76
C LEU A 165 -11.85 14.08 8.34
N PRO A 166 -11.97 13.79 9.66
CA PRO A 166 -13.27 13.59 10.31
C PRO A 166 -14.10 14.87 10.27
N ALA A 167 -15.39 14.70 10.09
CA ALA A 167 -16.34 15.70 10.50
C ALA A 167 -16.23 15.86 12.02
N ALA A 168 -16.10 17.10 12.49
CA ALA A 168 -16.05 17.41 13.92
C ALA A 168 -17.28 16.83 14.63
N SER A 169 -17.09 15.75 15.41
CA SER A 169 -18.14 15.25 16.30
C SER A 169 -18.27 16.19 17.48
N ASN A 170 -19.41 16.83 17.62
CA ASN A 170 -19.82 17.49 18.85
C ASN A 170 -20.02 16.45 19.95
N SER A 171 -19.02 16.28 20.80
CA SER A 171 -19.15 15.58 22.07
C SER A 171 -18.70 16.49 23.21
N PRO A 172 -19.44 16.61 24.33
CA PRO A 172 -19.14 17.60 25.37
C PRO A 172 -17.90 17.20 26.16
N SER A 173 -16.94 18.13 26.25
CA SER A 173 -15.80 18.06 27.17
C SER A 173 -16.25 18.14 28.64
N PRO A 174 -15.57 17.46 29.57
CA PRO A 174 -15.68 17.76 31.00
C PRO A 174 -14.89 19.03 31.32
N ALA A 175 -15.50 19.90 32.10
CA ALA A 175 -15.07 21.24 32.44
C ALA A 175 -13.78 21.29 33.27
N GLY A 176 -12.94 22.31 32.99
CA GLY A 176 -11.86 22.73 33.85
C GLY A 176 -10.96 23.82 33.30
N LEU A 177 -11.40 25.13 33.37
CA LEU A 177 -10.63 26.38 33.55
C LEU A 177 -9.57 26.83 32.52
N LEU A 178 -9.82 27.80 31.69
CA LEU A 178 -9.72 29.28 31.70
C LEU A 178 -9.91 29.87 30.28
N PRO A 179 -10.00 31.22 30.03
CA PRO A 179 -11.22 31.83 29.58
C PRO A 179 -11.31 32.22 28.10
N ALA A 180 -12.52 32.51 27.69
CA ALA A 180 -13.02 32.82 26.36
C ALA A 180 -12.36 34.02 25.66
N ALA A 181 -12.20 33.86 24.33
CA ALA A 181 -12.32 34.94 23.36
C ALA A 181 -13.35 34.53 22.31
N SER A 182 -14.39 35.35 22.22
CA SER A 182 -15.56 35.20 21.37
C SER A 182 -15.25 35.49 19.91
N GLY A 183 -15.73 34.62 19.01
CA GLY A 183 -15.76 34.83 17.57
C GLY A 183 -16.58 33.74 16.92
N GLU A 184 -17.91 33.99 16.78
CA GLU A 184 -18.81 33.15 16.00
C GLU A 184 -18.48 33.27 14.51
N GLY A 185 -18.06 32.19 13.90
CA GLY A 185 -17.98 32.01 12.46
C GLY A 185 -18.40 30.58 12.14
N GLU A 186 -19.57 30.42 11.54
CA GLU A 186 -20.01 29.14 11.01
C GLU A 186 -19.01 28.65 9.95
N ILE A 187 -18.28 27.59 10.26
CA ILE A 187 -17.39 26.91 9.31
C ILE A 187 -18.15 25.72 8.73
N SER A 188 -18.64 25.90 7.50
CA SER A 188 -19.14 24.78 6.70
C SER A 188 -17.98 23.87 6.35
N ALA A 189 -18.00 22.63 6.83
CA ALA A 189 -17.05 21.59 6.48
C ALA A 189 -17.24 21.13 5.03
N PRO A 190 -16.19 21.04 4.22
CA PRO A 190 -16.32 20.68 2.79
C PRO A 190 -16.51 19.19 2.49
N PHE A 191 -16.61 18.30 3.48
CA PHE A 191 -16.94 16.90 3.23
C PHE A 191 -17.73 16.33 4.41
N SER A 192 -19.05 16.28 4.24
CA SER A 192 -19.90 15.48 5.12
C SER A 192 -19.62 13.98 4.87
N SER A 193 -19.65 13.19 5.96
CA SER A 193 -19.74 11.73 5.90
C SER A 193 -20.74 11.35 4.81
N ALA A 194 -20.33 10.56 3.81
CA ALA A 194 -21.24 10.06 2.80
C ALA A 194 -22.31 9.24 3.51
N GLU A 195 -23.51 9.79 3.62
CA GLU A 195 -24.68 9.01 4.03
C GLU A 195 -24.86 7.87 3.02
N PRO A 196 -25.33 6.70 3.45
CA PRO A 196 -25.62 5.62 2.52
C PRO A 196 -26.60 6.15 1.46
N VAL A 197 -26.13 6.18 0.19
CA VAL A 197 -26.90 6.67 -0.94
C VAL A 197 -28.20 5.88 -1.00
N SER A 198 -29.30 6.49 -0.59
CA SER A 198 -30.62 5.87 -0.69
C SER A 198 -31.00 5.78 -2.18
N ALA A 199 -31.80 4.77 -2.53
CA ALA A 199 -32.30 4.62 -3.91
C ALA A 199 -33.02 5.88 -4.43
N SER A 200 -33.40 6.82 -3.55
CA SER A 200 -34.03 8.09 -3.88
C SER A 200 -33.04 9.15 -4.39
N SER A 201 -31.74 9.10 -4.07
CA SER A 201 -30.73 10.06 -4.54
C SER A 201 -30.29 9.81 -5.99
N LEU A 202 -30.66 8.69 -6.59
CA LEU A 202 -30.46 8.41 -8.01
C LEU A 202 -31.46 9.15 -8.94
N CYS A 203 -32.50 9.79 -8.37
CA CYS A 203 -33.56 10.43 -9.16
C CYS A 203 -33.23 11.84 -9.68
N ASP A 204 -32.17 12.49 -9.18
CA ASP A 204 -31.81 13.88 -9.51
C ASP A 204 -30.60 14.01 -10.46
N VAL A 205 -30.03 12.87 -10.91
CA VAL A 205 -28.90 12.85 -11.86
C VAL A 205 -29.46 12.96 -13.27
N ASP A 206 -28.89 13.83 -14.13
CA ASP A 206 -29.18 13.83 -15.56
C ASP A 206 -28.88 12.43 -16.10
N THR A 207 -29.95 11.68 -16.37
CA THR A 207 -29.88 10.23 -16.63
C THR A 207 -29.11 9.92 -17.91
N GLN A 208 -29.11 10.82 -18.90
CA GLN A 208 -28.44 10.57 -20.16
C GLN A 208 -26.90 10.72 -20.04
N ASP A 209 -26.43 11.75 -19.36
CA ASP A 209 -24.99 11.96 -19.13
C ASP A 209 -24.41 10.90 -18.20
N PHE A 210 -25.14 10.51 -17.14
CA PHE A 210 -24.72 9.43 -16.25
C PHE A 210 -24.57 8.09 -16.97
N GLU A 211 -25.55 7.67 -17.78
CA GLU A 211 -25.49 6.38 -18.48
C GLU A 211 -24.34 6.36 -19.51
N ALA A 212 -24.05 7.48 -20.19
CA ALA A 212 -22.90 7.59 -21.10
C ALA A 212 -21.55 7.46 -20.33
N CYS A 213 -21.42 8.10 -19.17
CA CYS A 213 -20.23 7.98 -18.32
C CYS A 213 -20.08 6.57 -17.75
N LEU A 214 -21.18 5.95 -17.34
CA LEU A 214 -21.19 4.56 -16.86
C LEU A 214 -20.77 3.58 -17.97
N GLU A 215 -21.25 3.76 -19.19
CA GLU A 215 -20.88 2.94 -20.35
C GLU A 215 -19.37 3.04 -20.65
N ASP A 216 -18.80 4.25 -20.69
CA ASP A 216 -17.35 4.47 -20.84
C ASP A 216 -16.57 3.77 -19.72
N TYR A 217 -17.00 3.94 -18.47
CA TYR A 217 -16.37 3.34 -17.31
C TYR A 217 -16.36 1.79 -17.40
N LEU A 218 -17.50 1.20 -17.73
CA LEU A 218 -17.65 -0.25 -17.86
C LEU A 218 -16.90 -0.82 -19.06
N ALA A 219 -16.84 -0.11 -20.19
CA ALA A 219 -16.08 -0.52 -21.38
C ALA A 219 -14.58 -0.62 -21.06
N ARG A 220 -14.04 0.38 -20.34
CA ARG A 220 -12.64 0.39 -19.89
C ARG A 220 -12.35 -0.76 -18.92
N ARG A 221 -13.21 -0.96 -17.91
CA ARG A 221 -13.10 -2.10 -16.96
C ARG A 221 -13.10 -3.44 -17.68
N ALA A 222 -14.03 -3.62 -18.62
CA ALA A 222 -14.12 -4.88 -19.39
C ALA A 222 -12.83 -5.18 -20.16
N LEU A 223 -12.23 -4.16 -20.78
CA LEU A 223 -10.97 -4.30 -21.50
C LEU A 223 -9.80 -4.61 -20.55
N ASN A 224 -9.69 -3.89 -19.43
CA ASN A 224 -8.63 -4.16 -18.43
C ASN A 224 -8.74 -5.58 -17.87
N LYS A 225 -9.95 -6.02 -17.52
CA LYS A 225 -10.21 -7.40 -17.09
C LYS A 225 -9.82 -8.42 -18.17
N GLN A 226 -10.18 -8.18 -19.43
CA GLN A 226 -9.79 -9.06 -20.53
C GLN A 226 -8.28 -9.21 -20.64
N LEU A 227 -7.51 -8.15 -20.46
CA LEU A 227 -6.04 -8.20 -20.46
C LEU A 227 -5.50 -8.97 -19.25
N SER A 228 -6.10 -8.82 -18.07
CA SER A 228 -5.78 -9.63 -16.89
C SER A 228 -6.00 -11.13 -17.13
N LEU A 229 -7.12 -11.50 -17.79
CA LEU A 229 -7.40 -12.89 -18.17
C LEU A 229 -6.39 -13.41 -19.20
N GLN A 230 -5.94 -12.58 -20.15
CA GLN A 230 -4.89 -12.95 -21.10
C GLN A 230 -3.52 -13.11 -20.43
N ALA A 231 -3.21 -12.31 -19.41
CA ALA A 231 -1.98 -12.47 -18.63
C ALA A 231 -1.93 -13.83 -17.91
N LEU A 232 -3.07 -14.40 -17.49
CA LEU A 232 -3.14 -15.75 -16.94
C LEU A 232 -2.75 -16.82 -17.97
N GLU A 233 -3.05 -16.64 -19.26
CA GLU A 233 -2.60 -17.56 -20.31
C GLU A 233 -1.07 -17.51 -20.44
N LEU A 234 -0.42 -16.34 -20.28
CA LEU A 234 1.04 -16.24 -20.27
C LEU A 234 1.66 -17.01 -19.08
N VAL A 235 0.98 -17.04 -17.93
CA VAL A 235 1.42 -17.86 -16.77
C VAL A 235 1.26 -19.36 -17.10
N LYS A 236 0.12 -19.76 -17.67
CA LYS A 236 -0.15 -21.15 -18.06
C LYS A 236 0.88 -21.69 -19.05
N GLU A 237 1.28 -20.85 -20.01
CA GLU A 237 2.27 -21.20 -21.04
C GLU A 237 3.73 -21.17 -20.51
N GLY A 238 3.96 -20.71 -19.27
CA GLY A 238 5.30 -20.60 -18.68
C GLY A 238 6.11 -19.40 -19.19
N ILE A 239 5.46 -18.44 -19.82
CA ILE A 239 6.08 -17.17 -20.24
C ILE A 239 6.29 -16.28 -19.01
N LEU A 240 5.26 -16.15 -18.15
CA LEU A 240 5.38 -15.56 -16.82
C LEU A 240 5.63 -16.66 -15.79
N GLU A 241 6.59 -16.45 -14.90
CA GLU A 241 6.84 -17.33 -13.75
C GLU A 241 5.68 -17.29 -12.75
N SER A 242 5.22 -16.08 -12.43
CA SER A 242 4.04 -15.84 -11.58
C SER A 242 3.44 -14.47 -11.85
N ILE A 243 2.17 -14.30 -11.41
CA ILE A 243 1.47 -13.02 -11.44
C ILE A 243 0.72 -12.79 -10.13
N VAL A 244 0.69 -11.53 -9.67
CA VAL A 244 -0.17 -11.08 -8.57
C VAL A 244 -1.21 -10.11 -9.11
N PHE A 245 -2.46 -10.29 -8.71
CA PHE A 245 -3.54 -9.34 -8.94
C PHE A 245 -3.84 -8.64 -7.61
N PRO A 246 -3.18 -7.52 -7.31
CA PRO A 246 -3.47 -6.79 -6.08
C PRO A 246 -4.88 -6.19 -6.13
N GLN A 247 -5.56 -6.24 -4.98
CA GLN A 247 -6.88 -5.67 -4.80
C GLN A 247 -6.73 -4.26 -4.20
N ASP A 248 -6.57 -3.25 -5.05
CA ASP A 248 -6.59 -1.83 -4.67
C ASP A 248 -7.96 -1.42 -4.10
N ASP A 249 -9.01 -2.18 -4.45
CA ASP A 249 -10.35 -2.12 -3.88
C ASP A 249 -10.80 -3.56 -3.62
N SER A 250 -10.91 -3.92 -2.37
CA SER A 250 -11.31 -5.27 -1.92
C SER A 250 -12.68 -5.31 -1.26
N MET A 251 -13.54 -4.34 -1.54
CA MET A 251 -14.92 -4.31 -1.08
C MET A 251 -15.68 -5.57 -1.48
N ARG A 252 -16.55 -6.03 -0.57
CA ARG A 252 -17.33 -7.27 -0.76
C ARG A 252 -18.25 -7.25 -1.98
N PHE A 253 -18.82 -6.09 -2.31
CA PHE A 253 -19.74 -5.89 -3.43
C PHE A 253 -19.29 -4.72 -4.30
N GLY A 254 -19.62 -4.77 -5.56
CA GLY A 254 -19.32 -3.72 -6.54
C GLY A 254 -18.70 -4.28 -7.82
N PHE A 255 -18.40 -3.41 -8.75
CA PHE A 255 -17.74 -3.78 -9.99
C PHE A 255 -16.37 -4.44 -9.77
N PRO A 256 -15.50 -3.95 -8.85
CA PRO A 256 -14.23 -4.61 -8.58
C PRO A 256 -14.40 -6.06 -8.12
N ALA A 257 -15.33 -6.31 -7.20
CA ALA A 257 -15.60 -7.65 -6.69
C ALA A 257 -16.04 -8.62 -7.81
N MET A 258 -16.92 -8.18 -8.73
CA MET A 258 -17.34 -8.99 -9.88
C MET A 258 -16.16 -9.34 -10.81
N ASP A 259 -15.28 -8.37 -11.10
CA ASP A 259 -14.10 -8.62 -11.93
C ASP A 259 -13.11 -9.57 -11.24
N GLN A 260 -12.90 -9.38 -9.94
CA GLN A 260 -12.05 -10.24 -9.10
C GLN A 260 -12.56 -11.67 -9.05
N GLU A 261 -13.88 -11.89 -8.92
CA GLU A 261 -14.47 -13.22 -8.95
C GLU A 261 -14.22 -13.93 -10.28
N GLU A 262 -14.31 -13.23 -11.40
CA GLU A 262 -14.06 -13.80 -12.73
C GLU A 262 -12.59 -14.21 -12.88
N ILE A 263 -11.65 -13.34 -12.46
CA ILE A 263 -10.22 -13.65 -12.48
C ILE A 263 -9.91 -14.83 -11.55
N ARG A 264 -10.45 -14.87 -10.32
CA ARG A 264 -10.28 -16.00 -9.39
C ARG A 264 -10.80 -17.31 -9.99
N ARG A 265 -11.99 -17.30 -10.60
CA ARG A 265 -12.52 -18.47 -11.31
C ARG A 265 -11.58 -18.94 -12.44
N ARG A 266 -10.98 -18.00 -13.18
CA ARG A 266 -10.03 -18.34 -14.23
C ARG A 266 -8.75 -18.95 -13.67
N ILE A 267 -8.18 -18.39 -12.59
CA ILE A 267 -7.02 -18.96 -11.89
C ILE A 267 -7.28 -20.42 -11.51
N LEU A 268 -8.43 -20.69 -10.87
CA LEU A 268 -8.83 -22.06 -10.46
C LEU A 268 -9.00 -22.98 -11.68
N THR A 269 -9.70 -22.52 -12.72
CA THR A 269 -9.95 -23.31 -13.94
C THR A 269 -8.66 -23.70 -14.68
N LEU A 270 -7.66 -22.81 -14.64
CA LEU A 270 -6.36 -23.05 -15.26
C LEU A 270 -5.39 -23.82 -14.36
N GLY A 271 -5.73 -24.07 -13.08
CA GLY A 271 -4.87 -24.74 -12.11
C GLY A 271 -3.63 -23.92 -11.74
N LEU A 272 -3.77 -22.59 -11.63
CA LEU A 272 -2.64 -21.67 -11.44
C LEU A 272 -2.48 -21.15 -10.01
N THR A 273 -3.11 -21.76 -9.01
CA THR A 273 -3.18 -21.25 -7.62
C THR A 273 -1.81 -21.01 -6.97
N GLU A 274 -0.77 -21.75 -7.38
CA GLU A 274 0.60 -21.58 -6.89
C GLU A 274 1.36 -20.42 -7.58
N ARG A 275 0.88 -19.99 -8.74
CA ARG A 275 1.59 -19.05 -9.62
C ARG A 275 0.81 -17.75 -9.89
N ALA A 276 -0.48 -17.75 -9.62
CA ALA A 276 -1.35 -16.59 -9.77
C ALA A 276 -2.10 -16.33 -8.46
N MET A 277 -1.84 -15.20 -7.83
CA MET A 277 -2.38 -14.84 -6.52
C MET A 277 -3.22 -13.58 -6.61
N MET A 278 -4.20 -13.45 -5.70
CA MET A 278 -5.04 -12.25 -5.57
C MET A 278 -5.34 -11.99 -4.09
N TYR A 279 -4.94 -10.84 -3.60
CA TYR A 279 -5.11 -10.41 -2.20
C TYR A 279 -5.11 -8.88 -2.10
N PRO A 280 -5.61 -8.29 -0.97
CA PRO A 280 -5.56 -6.85 -0.72
C PRO A 280 -4.13 -6.30 -0.80
N GLY A 281 -3.98 -5.08 -1.28
CA GLY A 281 -2.71 -4.38 -1.43
C GLY A 281 -2.56 -3.77 -2.82
N SER A 282 -1.51 -3.04 -3.04
CA SER A 282 -1.18 -2.42 -4.33
C SER A 282 0.28 -1.98 -4.40
N ASP A 283 0.68 -1.08 -3.52
CA ASP A 283 1.97 -0.37 -3.59
C ASP A 283 3.17 -1.21 -3.10
N GLU A 284 2.93 -2.26 -2.31
CA GLU A 284 3.97 -3.14 -1.76
C GLU A 284 4.36 -4.31 -2.69
N ILE A 285 3.58 -4.56 -3.75
CA ILE A 285 3.70 -5.79 -4.55
C ILE A 285 5.07 -5.94 -5.20
N ALA A 286 5.68 -4.83 -5.65
CA ALA A 286 7.01 -4.87 -6.22
C ALA A 286 8.06 -5.35 -5.19
N LEU A 287 7.96 -4.90 -3.92
CA LEU A 287 8.84 -5.35 -2.84
C LEU A 287 8.65 -6.84 -2.55
N THR A 288 7.40 -7.28 -2.46
CA THR A 288 7.04 -8.67 -2.17
C THR A 288 7.55 -9.61 -3.26
N LEU A 289 7.34 -9.29 -4.54
CA LEU A 289 7.83 -10.10 -5.66
C LEU A 289 9.36 -10.03 -5.81
N LEU A 290 10.00 -8.93 -5.46
CA LEU A 290 11.47 -8.87 -5.39
C LEU A 290 12.03 -9.86 -4.37
N CYS A 291 11.39 -10.01 -3.20
CA CYS A 291 11.77 -11.05 -2.24
C CYS A 291 11.71 -12.44 -2.87
N ARG A 292 10.62 -12.79 -3.55
CA ARG A 292 10.49 -14.06 -4.26
C ARG A 292 11.60 -14.27 -5.29
N ILE A 293 11.90 -13.25 -6.10
CA ILE A 293 12.96 -13.30 -7.11
C ILE A 293 14.32 -13.59 -6.45
N LEU A 294 14.64 -12.89 -5.37
CA LEU A 294 15.91 -13.05 -4.66
C LEU A 294 16.01 -14.42 -3.98
N LEU A 295 14.95 -14.85 -3.30
CA LEU A 295 14.90 -16.15 -2.63
C LEU A 295 15.01 -17.31 -3.64
N ASN A 296 14.29 -17.23 -4.76
CA ASN A 296 14.41 -18.21 -5.85
C ASN A 296 15.82 -18.25 -6.45
N HIS A 297 16.45 -17.08 -6.65
CA HIS A 297 17.82 -17.01 -7.16
C HIS A 297 18.83 -17.72 -6.25
N HIS A 298 18.65 -17.62 -4.94
CA HIS A 298 19.49 -18.27 -3.95
C HIS A 298 19.05 -19.70 -3.59
N GLY A 299 17.93 -20.20 -4.10
CA GLY A 299 17.35 -21.49 -3.75
C GLY A 299 16.91 -21.58 -2.27
N LEU A 300 16.43 -20.47 -1.71
CA LEU A 300 16.07 -20.35 -0.29
C LEU A 300 14.55 -20.32 -0.11
N LEU A 301 14.09 -20.81 1.03
CA LEU A 301 12.68 -20.86 1.42
C LEU A 301 12.56 -20.54 2.93
N PRO A 302 12.69 -19.27 3.35
CA PRO A 302 12.69 -18.92 4.76
C PRO A 302 11.32 -19.19 5.41
N LYS A 303 11.39 -19.64 6.67
CA LYS A 303 10.23 -19.88 7.53
C LYS A 303 9.92 -18.64 8.34
N VAL A 304 8.67 -18.19 8.28
CA VAL A 304 8.19 -16.99 8.99
C VAL A 304 7.16 -17.37 10.04
N TYR A 305 7.46 -17.07 11.30
CA TYR A 305 6.49 -17.17 12.38
C TYR A 305 5.74 -15.85 12.55
N VAL A 306 4.41 -15.89 12.48
CA VAL A 306 3.57 -14.70 12.67
C VAL A 306 3.05 -14.66 14.11
N LYS A 307 3.45 -13.63 14.85
CA LYS A 307 2.96 -13.36 16.21
C LYS A 307 1.95 -12.22 16.17
N TYR A 308 0.71 -12.52 16.46
CA TYR A 308 -0.33 -11.51 16.65
C TYR A 308 -0.28 -10.97 18.09
N LEU A 309 -0.40 -9.64 18.24
CA LEU A 309 -0.38 -9.00 19.56
C LEU A 309 -1.68 -9.23 20.35
N THR A 310 -2.79 -9.42 19.65
CA THR A 310 -4.10 -9.76 20.23
C THR A 310 -4.68 -11.00 19.57
N ASP A 311 -5.51 -11.74 20.29
CA ASP A 311 -6.15 -12.95 19.76
C ASP A 311 -7.11 -12.62 18.60
N GLY A 312 -7.84 -11.51 18.68
CA GLY A 312 -8.78 -11.05 17.66
C GLY A 312 -8.13 -10.62 16.36
N ALA A 313 -6.87 -10.21 16.38
CA ALA A 313 -6.13 -9.70 15.22
C ALA A 313 -6.16 -10.67 14.02
N ARG A 314 -6.09 -11.98 14.26
CA ARG A 314 -6.09 -12.98 13.17
C ARG A 314 -7.33 -12.93 12.28
N SER A 315 -8.49 -12.67 12.87
CA SER A 315 -9.80 -12.64 12.19
C SER A 315 -10.27 -11.21 11.86
N LEU A 316 -9.54 -10.19 12.33
CA LEU A 316 -9.85 -8.81 12.02
C LEU A 316 -9.77 -8.57 10.52
N ILE A 317 -10.80 -7.97 9.95
CA ILE A 317 -10.78 -7.41 8.61
C ILE A 317 -10.39 -5.94 8.76
N PRO A 318 -9.21 -5.53 8.25
CA PRO A 318 -8.76 -4.15 8.35
C PRO A 318 -9.69 -3.17 7.64
N LEU A 319 -9.64 -1.90 8.04
CA LEU A 319 -10.29 -0.84 7.28
C LEU A 319 -9.79 -0.86 5.83
N TYR A 320 -10.72 -0.63 4.89
CA TYR A 320 -10.45 -0.61 3.44
C TYR A 320 -10.07 -1.96 2.81
N GLU A 321 -10.11 -3.06 3.58
CA GLU A 321 -9.79 -4.39 3.08
C GLU A 321 -10.98 -5.34 3.21
N GLY A 322 -10.96 -6.42 2.43
CA GLY A 322 -12.07 -7.39 2.37
C GLY A 322 -11.71 -8.78 2.89
N LEU A 323 -10.48 -8.99 3.36
CA LEU A 323 -10.01 -10.26 3.90
C LEU A 323 -9.55 -10.14 5.35
N PRO A 324 -9.69 -11.19 6.17
CA PRO A 324 -9.07 -11.25 7.48
C PRO A 324 -7.54 -11.06 7.37
N LEU A 325 -6.96 -10.35 8.34
CA LEU A 325 -5.53 -10.04 8.39
C LEU A 325 -4.67 -11.29 8.18
N SER A 326 -4.99 -12.40 8.85
CA SER A 326 -4.24 -13.66 8.72
C SER A 326 -4.28 -14.26 7.30
N ALA A 327 -5.35 -14.05 6.56
CA ALA A 327 -5.45 -14.51 5.17
C ALA A 327 -4.55 -13.67 4.26
N THR A 328 -4.60 -12.33 4.39
CA THR A 328 -3.73 -11.41 3.63
C THR A 328 -2.26 -11.69 3.93
N THR A 329 -1.89 -11.86 5.22
CA THR A 329 -0.52 -12.23 5.63
C THR A 329 -0.05 -13.51 4.96
N SER A 330 -0.89 -14.54 4.97
CA SER A 330 -0.54 -15.83 4.35
C SER A 330 -0.30 -15.71 2.84
N TYR A 331 -1.14 -14.96 2.13
CA TYR A 331 -0.94 -14.68 0.70
C TYR A 331 0.35 -13.89 0.45
N GLN A 332 0.63 -12.89 1.24
CA GLN A 332 1.83 -12.07 1.08
C GLN A 332 3.12 -12.84 1.38
N LEU A 333 3.15 -13.68 2.42
CA LEU A 333 4.27 -14.56 2.69
C LEU A 333 4.51 -15.53 1.53
N HIS A 334 3.44 -16.14 1.01
CA HIS A 334 3.56 -16.99 -0.17
C HIS A 334 4.07 -16.19 -1.38
N ALA A 335 3.52 -15.00 -1.66
CA ALA A 335 3.97 -14.13 -2.75
C ALA A 335 5.44 -13.72 -2.62
N ALA A 336 5.92 -13.49 -1.41
CA ALA A 336 7.32 -13.19 -1.12
C ALA A 336 8.27 -14.40 -1.27
N GLY A 337 7.75 -15.62 -1.45
CA GLY A 337 8.56 -16.84 -1.49
C GLY A 337 8.94 -17.37 -0.12
N CYS A 338 8.14 -17.05 0.91
CA CYS A 338 8.30 -17.55 2.27
C CYS A 338 7.28 -18.63 2.58
N VAL A 339 7.52 -19.40 3.64
CA VAL A 339 6.55 -20.34 4.21
C VAL A 339 6.28 -20.01 5.67
N THR A 340 5.06 -20.29 6.15
CA THR A 340 4.73 -20.10 7.57
C THR A 340 5.40 -21.15 8.42
N ALA A 341 5.91 -20.72 9.59
CA ALA A 341 6.41 -21.59 10.65
C ALA A 341 5.30 -21.82 11.69
N ASP A 342 5.22 -23.04 12.22
CA ASP A 342 4.27 -23.35 13.29
C ASP A 342 4.74 -22.83 14.65
N THR A 343 6.05 -22.69 14.84
CA THR A 343 6.66 -22.23 16.09
C THR A 343 7.76 -21.18 15.83
N CYS A 344 7.95 -20.28 16.80
CA CYS A 344 9.05 -19.30 16.72
C CYS A 344 10.44 -19.97 16.81
N ALA A 345 10.55 -21.18 17.32
CA ALA A 345 11.82 -21.90 17.42
C ALA A 345 12.38 -22.29 16.05
N GLU A 346 11.52 -22.72 15.13
CA GLU A 346 11.93 -23.14 13.78
C GLU A 346 11.96 -21.98 12.76
N ALA A 347 11.44 -20.81 13.13
CA ALA A 347 11.40 -19.66 12.25
C ALA A 347 12.77 -19.06 11.97
N ASP A 348 12.99 -18.59 10.76
CA ASP A 348 14.12 -17.73 10.38
C ASP A 348 13.77 -16.26 10.64
N ILE A 349 12.53 -15.90 10.36
CA ILE A 349 11.98 -14.55 10.50
C ILE A 349 10.77 -14.61 11.45
N VAL A 350 10.64 -13.64 12.32
CA VAL A 350 9.46 -13.40 13.16
C VAL A 350 8.80 -12.11 12.72
N LEU A 351 7.56 -12.20 12.26
CA LEU A 351 6.71 -11.08 11.90
C LEU A 351 5.72 -10.82 13.05
N LEU A 352 5.82 -9.65 13.67
CA LEU A 352 4.87 -9.19 14.68
C LEU A 352 3.77 -8.36 14.03
N GLU A 353 2.51 -8.66 14.31
CA GLU A 353 1.34 -7.92 13.86
C GLU A 353 0.61 -7.31 15.05
N THR A 354 0.50 -5.97 15.08
CA THR A 354 0.07 -5.19 16.25
C THR A 354 -1.42 -4.85 16.26
N ALA A 355 -2.21 -5.43 15.36
CA ALA A 355 -3.62 -5.14 15.19
C ALA A 355 -4.44 -5.29 16.49
N PRO A 356 -5.51 -4.47 16.68
CA PRO A 356 -6.43 -4.59 17.80
C PRO A 356 -7.25 -5.88 17.71
N SER A 357 -7.94 -6.25 18.82
CA SER A 357 -8.81 -7.43 18.83
C SER A 357 -10.15 -7.24 18.11
N GLY A 358 -10.64 -6.00 18.09
CA GLY A 358 -11.96 -5.64 17.61
C GLY A 358 -11.93 -4.78 16.34
N SER A 359 -12.60 -3.63 16.37
CA SER A 359 -12.61 -2.70 15.25
C SER A 359 -11.31 -1.94 15.15
N MET A 360 -10.84 -1.76 13.91
CA MET A 360 -9.70 -0.89 13.61
C MET A 360 -10.15 0.54 13.45
N GLU A 361 -9.28 1.46 13.86
CA GLU A 361 -9.46 2.91 13.71
C GLU A 361 -8.40 3.50 12.77
N GLU A 362 -8.61 4.75 12.36
CA GLU A 362 -7.64 5.52 11.61
C GLU A 362 -6.50 6.02 12.50
N ALA A 363 -5.29 6.11 11.96
CA ALA A 363 -4.12 6.56 12.74
C ALA A 363 -4.27 7.98 13.31
N TRP A 364 -4.98 8.87 12.63
CA TRP A 364 -5.25 10.22 13.12
C TRP A 364 -6.21 10.24 14.32
N SER A 365 -6.96 9.16 14.59
CA SER A 365 -7.87 9.08 15.75
C SER A 365 -7.15 8.69 17.04
N GLN A 366 -5.86 8.43 17.03
CA GLN A 366 -5.08 8.01 18.21
C GLN A 366 -5.30 8.86 19.48
N PRO A 367 -5.44 10.20 19.41
CA PRO A 367 -5.72 11.00 20.61
C PRO A 367 -7.05 10.67 21.30
N SER A 368 -8.03 10.15 20.56
CA SER A 368 -9.38 9.82 21.05
C SER A 368 -9.74 8.33 20.87
N ARG A 369 -8.73 7.46 20.69
CA ARG A 369 -8.90 6.03 20.42
C ARG A 369 -9.71 5.29 21.47
N SER A 370 -10.33 4.19 21.06
CA SER A 370 -11.07 3.30 21.95
C SER A 370 -10.20 2.78 23.11
N PRO A 371 -10.78 2.61 24.32
CA PRO A 371 -10.08 1.97 25.43
C PRO A 371 -9.53 0.57 25.15
N SER A 372 -10.06 -0.17 24.18
CA SER A 372 -9.56 -1.48 23.75
C SER A 372 -8.10 -1.43 23.29
N TYR A 373 -7.66 -0.33 22.70
CA TYR A 373 -6.26 -0.13 22.31
C TYR A 373 -5.29 -0.13 23.49
N PHE A 374 -5.74 0.21 24.69
CA PHE A 374 -4.93 0.14 25.92
C PHE A 374 -5.06 -1.20 26.63
N ALA A 375 -6.28 -1.74 26.69
CA ALA A 375 -6.59 -2.87 27.56
C ALA A 375 -6.23 -4.23 26.93
N GLU A 376 -6.29 -4.36 25.61
CA GLU A 376 -6.21 -5.66 24.95
C GLU A 376 -4.82 -5.95 24.38
N ARG A 377 -4.00 -4.93 24.14
CA ARG A 377 -2.65 -5.08 23.60
C ARG A 377 -1.61 -5.20 24.71
N ASN A 378 -1.00 -6.38 24.84
CA ASN A 378 -0.01 -6.68 25.88
C ASN A 378 1.40 -6.25 25.45
N PHE A 379 1.71 -4.96 25.54
CA PHE A 379 3.03 -4.43 25.22
C PHE A 379 4.19 -5.02 26.04
N PRO A 380 4.09 -5.25 27.39
CA PRO A 380 5.14 -5.89 28.14
C PRO A 380 5.52 -7.28 27.63
N GLU A 381 4.53 -8.09 27.24
CA GLU A 381 4.79 -9.42 26.65
C GLU A 381 5.44 -9.29 25.27
N MET A 382 5.00 -8.32 24.46
CA MET A 382 5.59 -8.06 23.15
C MET A 382 7.07 -7.65 23.26
N LEU A 383 7.41 -6.71 24.12
CA LEU A 383 8.80 -6.28 24.34
C LEU A 383 9.69 -7.45 24.79
N SER A 384 9.22 -8.22 25.77
CA SER A 384 9.92 -9.41 26.23
C SER A 384 10.10 -10.46 25.13
N PHE A 385 9.11 -10.58 24.26
CA PHE A 385 9.16 -11.49 23.11
C PHE A 385 10.17 -11.00 22.06
N ILE A 386 10.19 -9.71 21.72
CA ILE A 386 11.17 -9.12 20.80
C ILE A 386 12.59 -9.38 21.31
N GLN A 387 12.88 -9.01 22.57
CA GLN A 387 14.20 -9.21 23.19
C GLN A 387 14.64 -10.68 23.17
N ARG A 388 13.72 -11.59 23.48
CA ARG A 388 14.00 -13.04 23.48
C ARG A 388 14.28 -13.57 22.06
N MET A 389 13.52 -13.13 21.04
CA MET A 389 13.73 -13.55 19.66
C MET A 389 15.03 -12.98 19.09
N ARG A 390 15.32 -11.72 19.40
CA ARG A 390 16.61 -11.09 19.04
C ARG A 390 17.79 -11.79 19.70
N GLY A 391 17.68 -12.09 21.00
CA GLY A 391 18.69 -12.86 21.74
C GLY A 391 18.90 -14.28 21.19
N ALA A 392 17.89 -14.86 20.55
CA ALA A 392 17.97 -16.14 19.84
C ALA A 392 18.51 -16.02 18.40
N GLY A 393 18.94 -14.84 17.95
CA GLY A 393 19.47 -14.61 16.61
C GLY A 393 18.42 -14.59 15.50
N LYS A 394 17.14 -14.42 15.85
CA LYS A 394 16.06 -14.35 14.84
C LYS A 394 15.96 -12.95 14.22
N VAL A 395 15.60 -12.88 12.94
CA VAL A 395 15.16 -11.64 12.32
C VAL A 395 13.77 -11.30 12.86
N VAL A 396 13.59 -10.08 13.38
CA VAL A 396 12.31 -9.62 13.95
C VAL A 396 11.85 -8.37 13.21
N THR A 397 10.66 -8.43 12.62
CA THR A 397 10.01 -7.30 11.96
C THR A 397 8.63 -7.03 12.53
N VAL A 398 8.19 -5.79 12.45
CA VAL A 398 6.87 -5.35 12.91
C VAL A 398 6.06 -4.84 11.73
N ALA A 399 4.92 -5.47 11.48
CA ALA A 399 3.83 -4.89 10.69
C ALA A 399 2.89 -4.18 11.66
N ASP A 400 2.99 -2.86 11.69
CA ASP A 400 2.20 -2.04 12.61
C ASP A 400 0.80 -1.82 12.03
N ASN A 401 -0.01 -2.84 12.24
CA ASN A 401 -1.41 -2.92 11.80
C ASN A 401 -2.40 -2.45 12.89
N ALA A 402 -1.93 -1.65 13.86
CA ALA A 402 -2.80 -1.14 14.91
C ALA A 402 -3.88 -0.21 14.34
N TYR A 403 -3.52 0.57 13.34
CA TYR A 403 -4.37 1.54 12.68
C TYR A 403 -4.30 1.40 11.15
N ALA A 404 -5.26 2.00 10.47
CA ALA A 404 -5.14 2.27 9.04
C ALA A 404 -4.46 3.63 8.81
N ASN A 405 -3.74 3.76 7.71
CA ASN A 405 -3.11 5.02 7.25
C ASN A 405 -2.12 5.66 8.23
N GLY A 406 -1.38 4.86 8.98
CA GLY A 406 -0.30 5.33 9.85
C GLY A 406 0.00 4.38 10.99
N GLY A 407 1.22 4.45 11.53
CA GLY A 407 1.67 3.62 12.64
C GLY A 407 1.19 4.09 14.01
N ASP A 408 1.44 3.30 15.02
CA ASP A 408 1.07 3.54 16.41
C ASP A 408 2.18 4.30 17.15
N LEU A 409 1.92 5.54 17.52
CA LEU A 409 2.87 6.38 18.26
C LEU A 409 3.17 5.84 19.67
N ASP A 410 2.22 5.16 20.33
CA ASP A 410 2.50 4.55 21.62
C ASP A 410 3.47 3.38 21.48
N LEU A 411 3.34 2.57 20.42
CA LEU A 411 4.31 1.52 20.12
C LEU A 411 5.71 2.09 19.91
N ILE A 412 5.81 3.17 19.11
CA ILE A 412 7.10 3.82 18.86
C ILE A 412 7.74 4.33 20.15
N ARG A 413 6.98 5.03 21.01
CA ARG A 413 7.46 5.54 22.31
C ARG A 413 7.95 4.43 23.24
N ILE A 414 7.21 3.31 23.29
CA ILE A 414 7.57 2.16 24.10
C ILE A 414 8.86 1.50 23.57
N LEU A 415 8.98 1.33 22.25
CA LEU A 415 10.20 0.79 21.65
C LEU A 415 11.40 1.75 21.83
N ASP A 416 11.20 3.06 21.77
CA ASP A 416 12.24 4.07 22.03
C ASP A 416 12.71 4.04 23.47
N ALA A 417 11.78 3.98 24.43
CA ALA A 417 12.08 3.94 25.86
C ALA A 417 12.89 2.68 26.26
N ASP A 418 12.63 1.55 25.62
CA ASP A 418 13.35 0.28 25.84
C ASP A 418 14.58 0.11 24.92
N HIS A 419 14.94 1.14 24.14
CA HIS A 419 16.05 1.14 23.17
C HIS A 419 15.96 0.02 22.10
N LEU A 420 14.74 -0.42 21.74
CA LEU A 420 14.51 -1.52 20.81
C LEU A 420 14.29 -1.07 19.34
N LEU A 421 14.18 0.24 19.08
CA LEU A 421 13.92 0.74 17.72
C LEU A 421 14.91 0.18 16.69
N MET A 422 16.20 0.15 17.02
CA MET A 422 17.25 -0.35 16.13
C MET A 422 17.56 -1.83 16.29
N ASP A 423 16.95 -2.50 17.25
CA ASP A 423 17.00 -3.95 17.41
C ASP A 423 16.04 -4.66 16.45
N LEU A 424 14.99 -3.97 16.02
CA LEU A 424 14.12 -4.44 14.95
C LEU A 424 14.86 -4.43 13.60
N GLN A 425 14.63 -5.47 12.80
CA GLN A 425 15.17 -5.54 11.44
C GLN A 425 14.23 -4.94 10.39
N GLY A 426 12.98 -4.66 10.77
CA GLY A 426 12.00 -3.99 9.92
C GLY A 426 10.82 -3.49 10.72
N TYR A 427 10.24 -2.41 10.22
CA TYR A 427 9.01 -1.80 10.70
C TYR A 427 8.29 -1.16 9.51
N ALA A 428 6.99 -1.30 9.46
CA ALA A 428 6.14 -0.55 8.55
C ALA A 428 4.78 -0.31 9.21
N GLY A 429 4.13 0.82 8.88
CA GLY A 429 2.83 1.23 9.41
C GLY A 429 2.18 2.30 8.51
N TRP A 430 2.08 2.06 7.20
CA TRP A 430 1.64 3.07 6.25
C TRP A 430 0.52 2.57 5.34
N ASN A 431 -0.33 3.49 4.85
CA ASN A 431 -1.41 3.20 3.92
C ASN A 431 -2.35 2.10 4.46
N THR A 432 -2.85 1.18 3.63
CA THR A 432 -3.63 0.04 4.12
C THR A 432 -2.73 -1.02 4.77
N ASN A 433 -3.33 -1.90 5.58
CA ASN A 433 -2.58 -2.90 6.33
C ASN A 433 -1.85 -3.91 5.44
N ALA A 434 -2.34 -4.19 4.25
CA ALA A 434 -1.65 -5.02 3.27
C ALA A 434 -0.33 -4.37 2.80
N ASN A 435 -0.32 -3.05 2.55
CA ASN A 435 0.90 -2.31 2.20
C ASN A 435 1.92 -2.36 3.35
N THR A 436 1.45 -2.19 4.58
CA THR A 436 2.25 -2.34 5.80
C THR A 436 2.88 -3.73 5.89
N MET A 437 2.09 -4.80 5.75
CA MET A 437 2.59 -6.17 5.84
C MET A 437 3.64 -6.49 4.78
N GLY A 438 3.38 -6.16 3.52
CA GLY A 438 4.32 -6.44 2.44
C GLY A 438 5.66 -5.73 2.61
N CYS A 439 5.64 -4.47 3.09
CA CYS A 439 6.85 -3.73 3.40
C CYS A 439 7.64 -4.37 4.57
N ALA A 440 6.95 -4.74 5.67
CA ALA A 440 7.57 -5.39 6.82
C ALA A 440 8.17 -6.76 6.46
N ILE A 441 7.48 -7.56 5.64
CA ILE A 441 7.97 -8.84 5.12
C ILE A 441 9.24 -8.61 4.27
N ALA A 442 9.22 -7.63 3.36
CA ALA A 442 10.37 -7.34 2.50
C ALA A 442 11.61 -6.91 3.30
N MET A 443 11.42 -6.09 4.35
CA MET A 443 12.51 -5.74 5.25
C MET A 443 13.06 -6.97 6.00
N GLY A 444 12.19 -7.89 6.41
CA GLY A 444 12.57 -9.15 7.04
C GLY A 444 13.40 -10.04 6.10
N VAL A 445 12.97 -10.19 4.85
CA VAL A 445 13.72 -10.97 3.84
C VAL A 445 15.05 -10.29 3.51
N CYS A 446 15.09 -8.95 3.40
CA CYS A 446 16.33 -8.22 3.20
C CYS A 446 17.32 -8.46 4.36
N ALA A 447 16.84 -8.39 5.61
CA ALA A 447 17.67 -8.67 6.79
C ALA A 447 18.12 -10.14 6.87
N PHE A 448 17.26 -11.09 6.52
CA PHE A 448 17.60 -12.52 6.45
C PHE A 448 18.70 -12.81 5.44
N LEU A 449 18.68 -12.12 4.31
CA LEU A 449 19.70 -12.29 3.27
C LEU A 449 20.99 -11.51 3.58
N TYR A 450 20.89 -10.22 3.88
CA TYR A 450 22.01 -9.27 3.82
C TYR A 450 22.26 -8.50 5.12
N GLY A 451 21.43 -8.68 6.15
CA GLY A 451 21.64 -8.06 7.46
C GLY A 451 22.89 -8.55 8.16
N GLU A 452 23.27 -7.92 9.27
CA GLU A 452 24.46 -8.25 10.05
C GLU A 452 24.55 -9.74 10.45
N GLN A 453 23.39 -10.36 10.73
CA GLN A 453 23.26 -11.79 11.07
C GLN A 453 22.62 -12.59 9.92
N GLY A 454 22.57 -12.01 8.73
CA GLY A 454 21.99 -12.66 7.54
C GLY A 454 22.90 -13.73 6.94
N LEU A 455 22.38 -14.39 5.89
CA LEU A 455 23.13 -15.44 5.21
C LEU A 455 24.32 -14.91 4.39
N PHE A 456 24.22 -13.68 3.90
CA PHE A 456 25.25 -12.99 3.11
C PHE A 456 25.53 -11.61 3.68
N PRO A 457 26.04 -11.53 4.94
CA PRO A 457 26.13 -10.27 5.67
C PRO A 457 27.07 -9.28 4.99
N ASP A 458 26.64 -8.02 4.99
CA ASP A 458 27.40 -6.93 4.42
C ASP A 458 27.15 -5.62 5.21
N PRO A 459 28.21 -4.94 5.71
CA PRO A 459 28.05 -3.72 6.50
C PRO A 459 27.36 -2.56 5.76
N ALA A 460 27.59 -2.44 4.44
CA ALA A 460 26.92 -1.40 3.64
C ALA A 460 25.44 -1.67 3.51
N SER A 461 25.06 -2.95 3.31
CA SER A 461 23.66 -3.41 3.27
C SER A 461 22.95 -3.14 4.59
N GLU A 462 23.61 -3.42 5.70
CA GLU A 462 23.05 -3.16 7.04
C GLU A 462 22.85 -1.65 7.27
N THR A 463 23.79 -0.82 6.87
CA THR A 463 23.64 0.65 6.95
C THR A 463 22.46 1.13 6.12
N GLN A 464 22.31 0.64 4.87
CA GLN A 464 21.20 0.97 3.99
C GLN A 464 19.86 0.55 4.59
N ARG A 465 19.76 -0.69 5.10
CA ARG A 465 18.57 -1.19 5.78
C ARG A 465 18.18 -0.33 6.99
N ARG A 466 19.16 0.07 7.83
CA ARG A 466 18.93 0.95 8.99
C ARG A 466 18.42 2.32 8.57
N ASN A 467 18.96 2.90 7.51
CA ASN A 467 18.49 4.17 6.98
C ASN A 467 17.05 4.06 6.45
N PHE A 468 16.72 2.94 5.79
CA PHE A 468 15.35 2.68 5.33
C PHE A 468 14.40 2.51 6.53
N LEU A 469 14.82 1.80 7.59
CA LEU A 469 14.04 1.63 8.82
C LEU A 469 13.73 2.97 9.50
N ILE A 470 14.72 3.86 9.65
CA ILE A 470 14.50 5.21 10.20
C ILE A 470 13.53 6.00 9.33
N SER A 471 13.63 5.89 8.00
CA SER A 471 12.70 6.55 7.09
C SER A 471 11.26 6.05 7.30
N ARG A 472 11.07 4.74 7.61
CA ARG A 472 9.75 4.20 7.93
C ARG A 472 9.21 4.72 9.27
N TYR A 473 10.03 4.82 10.32
CA TYR A 473 9.57 5.43 11.58
C TYR A 473 9.12 6.88 11.37
N LEU A 474 9.86 7.65 10.58
CA LEU A 474 9.52 9.05 10.32
C LEU A 474 8.30 9.21 9.42
N GLU A 475 8.19 8.42 8.36
CA GLU A 475 7.05 8.53 7.44
C GLU A 475 5.82 7.84 8.02
N ASP A 476 5.92 6.56 8.38
CA ASP A 476 4.77 5.74 8.69
C ASP A 476 4.16 6.13 10.05
N ALA A 477 4.99 6.35 11.08
CA ALA A 477 4.51 6.72 12.40
C ALA A 477 4.42 8.25 12.56
N CYS A 478 5.53 8.99 12.42
CA CYS A 478 5.49 10.42 12.74
C CYS A 478 4.68 11.22 11.73
N TYR A 479 4.89 11.03 10.43
CA TYR A 479 4.16 11.80 9.41
C TYR A 479 2.72 11.32 9.25
N GLN A 480 2.51 10.06 8.93
CA GLN A 480 1.19 9.53 8.57
C GLN A 480 0.20 9.64 9.74
N ALA A 481 0.62 9.34 10.96
CA ALA A 481 -0.27 9.31 12.12
C ALA A 481 -0.52 10.67 12.76
N ASP A 482 0.38 11.65 12.58
CA ASP A 482 0.31 12.92 13.33
C ASP A 482 0.63 14.16 12.47
N VAL A 483 1.86 14.30 11.95
CA VAL A 483 2.30 15.53 11.28
C VAL A 483 1.42 15.85 10.07
N ARG A 484 1.00 14.86 9.32
CA ARG A 484 0.12 15.02 8.16
C ARG A 484 -1.18 15.75 8.52
N GLN A 485 -1.86 15.29 9.57
CA GLN A 485 -3.10 15.90 10.05
C GLN A 485 -2.85 17.33 10.54
N TYR A 486 -1.86 17.49 11.41
CA TYR A 486 -1.52 18.78 12.01
C TYR A 486 -1.17 19.83 10.95
N VAL A 487 -0.35 19.48 9.96
CA VAL A 487 0.05 20.41 8.89
C VAL A 487 -1.12 20.69 7.95
N THR A 488 -1.95 19.70 7.63
CA THR A 488 -3.15 19.90 6.77
C THR A 488 -4.07 20.98 7.33
N GLU A 489 -4.26 21.02 8.66
CA GLU A 489 -5.06 22.08 9.29
C GLU A 489 -4.38 23.45 9.19
N LYS A 490 -3.06 23.49 9.31
CA LYS A 490 -2.27 24.73 9.28
C LYS A 490 -2.16 25.37 7.90
N ILE A 491 -2.20 24.59 6.83
CA ILE A 491 -2.02 25.10 5.46
C ILE A 491 -3.31 25.63 4.83
N ARG A 492 -4.50 25.29 5.37
CA ARG A 492 -5.79 25.79 4.87
C ARG A 492 -5.87 27.33 4.81
N PRO A 493 -5.48 28.09 5.86
CA PRO A 493 -5.49 29.54 5.79
C PRO A 493 -4.51 30.13 4.77
N LEU A 494 -3.52 29.34 4.31
CA LEU A 494 -2.53 29.72 3.30
C LEU A 494 -3.01 29.46 1.86
N GLY A 495 -4.20 28.89 1.69
CA GLY A 495 -4.77 28.56 0.38
C GLY A 495 -4.34 27.20 -0.17
N PHE A 496 -3.78 26.32 0.67
CA PHE A 496 -3.47 24.94 0.36
C PHE A 496 -4.45 23.98 1.03
N ASP A 497 -4.51 22.75 0.54
CA ASP A 497 -5.32 21.70 1.15
C ASP A 497 -4.62 20.32 1.04
N TYR A 498 -5.33 19.28 1.40
CA TYR A 498 -4.82 17.91 1.37
C TYR A 498 -4.40 17.45 -0.02
N PHE A 499 -5.11 17.85 -1.07
CA PHE A 499 -4.87 17.45 -2.46
C PHE A 499 -4.04 18.43 -3.26
N PHE A 500 -3.79 19.62 -2.71
CA PHE A 500 -3.02 20.68 -3.36
C PHE A 500 -2.09 21.40 -2.38
N THR A 501 -0.81 21.05 -2.45
CA THR A 501 0.26 21.64 -1.62
C THR A 501 1.12 22.67 -2.38
N GLY A 502 0.72 23.04 -3.59
CA GLY A 502 1.46 23.97 -4.45
C GLY A 502 2.63 23.32 -5.18
N GLU A 503 3.77 23.18 -4.53
CA GLU A 503 4.97 22.58 -5.10
C GLU A 503 5.44 21.37 -4.28
N GLU A 504 6.16 20.43 -4.90
CA GLU A 504 6.72 19.27 -4.20
C GLU A 504 7.77 19.65 -3.16
N GLU A 505 8.48 20.76 -3.39
CA GLU A 505 9.52 21.32 -2.52
C GLU A 505 9.20 22.79 -2.16
N GLY A 506 7.97 23.07 -1.71
CA GLY A 506 7.49 24.40 -1.37
C GLY A 506 7.33 24.63 0.14
N GLU A 507 6.59 25.68 0.50
CA GLU A 507 6.31 26.11 1.88
C GLU A 507 5.69 24.98 2.71
N VAL A 508 4.78 24.19 2.15
CA VAL A 508 4.14 23.07 2.86
C VAL A 508 5.16 22.00 3.24
N ARG A 509 6.11 21.68 2.34
CA ARG A 509 7.21 20.76 2.61
C ARG A 509 8.06 21.26 3.78
N ASP A 510 8.35 22.57 3.83
CA ASP A 510 9.18 23.17 4.89
C ASP A 510 8.48 23.11 6.25
N LEU A 511 7.15 23.29 6.29
CA LEU A 511 6.34 23.08 7.50
C LEU A 511 6.41 21.63 7.97
N ILE A 512 6.25 20.66 7.08
CA ILE A 512 6.35 19.23 7.41
C ILE A 512 7.75 18.91 7.95
N LEU A 513 8.80 19.41 7.33
CA LEU A 513 10.17 19.20 7.77
C LEU A 513 10.40 19.75 9.19
N ALA A 514 9.89 20.94 9.49
CA ALA A 514 9.99 21.55 10.81
C ALA A 514 9.26 20.71 11.88
N GLU A 515 8.07 20.22 11.58
CA GLU A 515 7.29 19.37 12.50
C GLU A 515 7.95 18.01 12.70
N LEU A 516 8.48 17.38 11.65
CA LEU A 516 9.24 16.13 11.79
C LEU A 516 10.49 16.28 12.67
N GLN A 517 11.19 17.42 12.60
CA GLN A 517 12.30 17.74 13.50
C GLN A 517 11.87 17.76 14.98
N ILE A 518 10.64 18.20 15.25
CA ILE A 518 10.05 18.17 16.60
C ILE A 518 9.76 16.71 16.98
N ARG A 519 9.11 15.93 16.10
CA ARG A 519 8.74 14.53 16.36
C ARG A 519 9.97 13.62 16.55
N ILE A 520 11.06 13.87 15.85
CA ILE A 520 12.33 13.16 16.11
C ILE A 520 12.74 13.30 17.59
N LYS A 521 12.60 14.49 18.16
CA LYS A 521 12.98 14.74 19.57
C LYS A 521 11.99 14.18 20.57
N THR A 522 10.71 14.06 20.22
CA THR A 522 9.66 13.61 21.15
C THR A 522 9.36 12.11 21.03
N GLU A 523 9.35 11.57 19.81
CA GLU A 523 8.95 10.18 19.53
C GLU A 523 10.15 9.23 19.38
N LEU A 524 11.29 9.75 18.91
CA LEU A 524 12.52 8.98 18.65
C LEU A 524 13.69 9.54 19.47
N SER A 525 13.43 9.86 20.72
CA SER A 525 14.32 10.63 21.59
C SER A 525 15.69 9.97 21.78
N SER A 526 15.75 8.64 21.86
CA SER A 526 17.00 7.87 22.00
C SER A 526 17.90 7.93 20.75
N LEU A 527 17.35 8.33 19.63
CA LEU A 527 18.04 8.43 18.33
C LEU A 527 18.15 9.86 17.80
N ALA A 528 17.61 10.86 18.52
CA ALA A 528 17.38 12.21 18.02
C ALA A 528 18.64 12.88 17.46
N ASP A 529 19.79 12.75 18.14
CA ASP A 529 21.08 13.34 17.74
C ASP A 529 21.75 12.60 16.57
N ARG A 530 21.23 11.42 16.21
CA ARG A 530 21.79 10.53 15.19
C ARG A 530 20.99 10.54 13.88
N ILE A 531 19.76 11.08 13.86
CA ILE A 531 18.89 11.11 12.70
C ILE A 531 19.11 12.39 11.91
N GLN A 532 19.36 12.25 10.61
CA GLN A 532 19.45 13.35 9.67
C GLN A 532 18.52 13.12 8.48
N ILE A 533 17.52 13.99 8.29
CA ILE A 533 16.67 13.98 7.07
C ILE A 533 17.50 14.57 5.92
N ARG A 534 17.68 13.80 4.84
CA ARG A 534 18.43 14.16 3.64
C ARG A 534 17.55 14.70 2.53
N ARG A 535 16.36 14.12 2.41
CA ARG A 535 15.40 14.50 1.38
C ARG A 535 14.00 14.45 1.97
N LEU A 536 13.19 15.39 1.55
CA LEU A 536 11.74 15.38 1.76
C LEU A 536 11.09 16.12 0.60
N THR A 537 10.16 15.46 -0.10
CA THR A 537 9.32 16.07 -1.13
C THR A 537 7.90 15.55 -1.02
N LEU A 538 6.94 16.20 -1.69
CA LEU A 538 5.52 15.85 -1.68
C LEU A 538 5.12 15.29 -3.05
N PRO A 539 5.15 13.95 -3.24
CA PRO A 539 4.74 13.34 -4.48
C PRO A 539 3.32 13.77 -4.89
N TRP A 540 3.14 14.06 -6.17
CA TRP A 540 1.87 14.54 -6.73
C TRP A 540 1.32 15.82 -6.08
N LYS A 541 2.18 16.58 -5.37
CA LYS A 541 1.84 17.86 -4.69
C LYS A 541 0.66 17.72 -3.73
N ARG A 542 0.61 16.63 -2.96
CA ARG A 542 -0.47 16.32 -2.02
C ARG A 542 0.08 15.84 -0.67
N MET A 543 -0.80 15.80 0.34
CA MET A 543 -0.44 15.40 1.71
C MET A 543 -0.49 13.89 1.96
N PHE A 544 -0.87 13.06 0.98
CA PHE A 544 -1.09 11.62 1.20
C PHE A 544 0.17 10.90 1.65
N GLU A 545 1.30 11.18 1.04
CA GLU A 545 2.60 10.55 1.28
C GLU A 545 3.73 11.56 1.15
N ILE A 546 4.91 11.23 1.65
CA ILE A 546 6.14 12.02 1.46
C ILE A 546 7.23 11.14 0.84
N ASP A 547 8.09 11.74 0.03
CA ASP A 547 9.34 11.12 -0.38
C ASP A 547 10.44 11.50 0.60
N LEU A 548 10.69 10.62 1.58
CA LEU A 548 11.61 10.89 2.67
C LEU A 548 12.81 9.95 2.63
N GLU A 549 14.00 10.53 2.76
CA GLU A 549 15.24 9.80 3.02
C GLU A 549 15.89 10.34 4.29
N ALA A 550 16.13 9.45 5.24
CA ALA A 550 16.84 9.75 6.47
C ALA A 550 18.09 8.89 6.62
N LEU A 551 19.10 9.42 7.29
CA LEU A 551 20.32 8.71 7.64
C LEU A 551 20.41 8.57 9.15
N LEU A 552 20.94 7.44 9.60
CA LEU A 552 21.31 7.17 10.97
C LEU A 552 22.85 7.16 11.08
N SER A 553 23.40 8.10 11.85
CA SER A 553 24.84 8.18 12.13
C SER A 553 25.31 7.25 13.25
#